data_71a25933f2e240a119097e2a3415a03f
#
_entry.id   71a25933f2e240a119097e2a3415a03f
#
_cell.length_a   1.000
_cell.length_b   1.000
_cell.length_c   1.000
_cell.angle_alpha   90.00
_cell.angle_beta   90.00
_cell.angle_gamma   90.00
#
_symmetry.space_group_name_H-M   'P 1'
#
loop_
_entity.id
_entity.type
_entity.pdbx_description
1 polymer ?
#
loop_
_entity_poly.entity_id
_entity_poly.type
_entity_poly.pdbx_seq_one_letter_code
_entity_poly.pdbx_strand_id
1 'polypeptide(L)'
;GVFIPRPETEVLADWGVKFLKKLNSWETKKLNSLGMTKTNARPPRVVDLCAGSGALALYVAHYVPQAQVWAVELADAALAYTRRNVARHDRDVQLIQGDVTDPYVLSELHGTVDLVLTNPPYVPETPDLDPEVYQDPHEAVFGGANGMETITAMIPTIAALLRPGGKVGIEHDDDTSELVQEALRADGGFTHIEVLKDLTGTARFVTAERGVQ
;
A
#
# COMPACT_ATOMS: atom_id res chain seq x y z
N GLY A 1 -12.19 -17.22 -3.73
CA GLY A 1 -12.13 -16.13 -4.67
C GLY A 1 -11.06 -15.14 -4.31
N VAL A 2 -11.12 -13.99 -4.95
CA VAL A 2 -10.29 -12.84 -4.65
C VAL A 2 -11.17 -11.60 -4.73
N PHE A 3 -10.93 -10.62 -3.87
CA PHE A 3 -11.60 -9.33 -3.92
C PHE A 3 -11.26 -8.61 -5.23
N ILE A 4 -12.27 -8.03 -5.87
CA ILE A 4 -12.08 -7.23 -7.09
C ILE A 4 -11.91 -5.76 -6.64
N PRO A 5 -10.74 -5.15 -6.86
CA PRO A 5 -10.50 -3.75 -6.49
C PRO A 5 -11.54 -2.85 -7.14
N ARG A 6 -12.01 -1.86 -6.38
CA ARG A 6 -12.93 -0.85 -6.88
C ARG A 6 -12.19 0.17 -7.75
N PRO A 7 -12.87 0.85 -8.68
CA PRO A 7 -12.25 1.90 -9.50
C PRO A 7 -11.56 3.00 -8.69
N GLU A 8 -12.07 3.29 -7.49
CA GLU A 8 -11.52 4.29 -6.58
C GLU A 8 -10.09 3.98 -6.15
N THR A 9 -9.74 2.70 -5.99
CA THR A 9 -8.37 2.24 -5.64
C THR A 9 -7.31 2.73 -6.65
N GLU A 10 -7.70 3.00 -7.91
CA GLU A 10 -6.78 3.58 -8.90
C GLU A 10 -6.26 4.97 -8.50
N VAL A 11 -7.05 5.74 -7.74
CA VAL A 11 -6.62 7.06 -7.23
C VAL A 11 -5.41 6.90 -6.30
N LEU A 12 -5.43 5.89 -5.43
CA LEU A 12 -4.33 5.57 -4.54
C LEU A 12 -3.08 5.14 -5.33
N ALA A 13 -3.27 4.27 -6.32
CA ALA A 13 -2.18 3.80 -7.18
C ALA A 13 -1.53 4.96 -7.96
N ASP A 14 -2.33 5.85 -8.55
CA ASP A 14 -1.86 7.01 -9.29
C ASP A 14 -1.13 8.03 -8.40
N TRP A 15 -1.62 8.25 -7.18
CA TRP A 15 -0.92 9.07 -6.16
C TRP A 15 0.48 8.50 -5.87
N GLY A 16 0.58 7.19 -5.66
CA GLY A 16 1.86 6.51 -5.42
C GLY A 16 2.81 6.62 -6.60
N VAL A 17 2.33 6.41 -7.82
CA VAL A 17 3.12 6.57 -9.06
C VAL A 17 3.62 8.02 -9.21
N LYS A 18 2.79 9.02 -8.95
CA LYS A 18 3.19 10.44 -8.99
C LYS A 18 4.28 10.75 -7.97
N PHE A 19 4.18 10.20 -6.76
CA PHE A 19 5.23 10.33 -5.76
C PHE A 19 6.56 9.73 -6.25
N LEU A 20 6.55 8.49 -6.75
CA LEU A 20 7.76 7.82 -7.24
C LEU A 20 8.41 8.54 -8.43
N LYS A 21 7.62 9.09 -9.34
CA LYS A 21 8.14 9.88 -10.46
C LYS A 21 8.81 11.17 -10.00
N LYS A 22 8.24 11.85 -8.99
CA LYS A 22 8.87 13.03 -8.38
C LYS A 22 10.17 12.67 -7.66
N LEU A 23 10.18 11.57 -6.90
CA LEU A 23 11.37 11.05 -6.22
C LEU A 23 12.50 10.80 -7.21
N ASN A 24 12.25 10.06 -8.27
CA ASN A 24 13.22 9.79 -9.34
C ASN A 24 13.76 11.07 -10.00
N SER A 25 12.90 12.04 -10.25
CA SER A 25 13.31 13.33 -10.84
C SER A 25 14.24 14.11 -9.89
N TRP A 26 13.93 14.13 -8.60
CA TRP A 26 14.72 14.80 -7.59
C TRP A 26 16.10 14.13 -7.41
N GLU A 27 16.13 12.79 -7.30
CA GLU A 27 17.38 12.04 -7.19
C GLU A 27 18.28 12.23 -8.42
N THR A 28 17.68 12.21 -9.62
CA THR A 28 18.42 12.48 -10.86
C THR A 28 19.06 13.87 -10.86
N LYS A 29 18.32 14.90 -10.45
CA LYS A 29 18.85 16.28 -10.35
C LYS A 29 19.98 16.38 -9.32
N LYS A 30 19.82 15.73 -8.16
CA LYS A 30 20.84 15.69 -7.11
C LYS A 30 22.14 15.01 -7.60
N LEU A 31 22.01 13.85 -8.25
CA LEU A 31 23.16 13.13 -8.81
C LEU A 31 23.88 13.95 -9.86
N ASN A 32 23.16 14.58 -10.79
CA ASN A 32 23.75 15.45 -11.81
C ASN A 32 24.50 16.63 -11.20
N SER A 33 23.99 17.22 -10.11
CA SER A 33 24.67 18.32 -9.41
C SER A 33 25.98 17.89 -8.73
N LEU A 34 26.13 16.58 -8.46
CA LEU A 34 27.32 15.97 -7.88
C LEU A 34 28.28 15.37 -8.94
N GLY A 35 27.98 15.56 -10.23
CA GLY A 35 28.76 14.97 -11.33
C GLY A 35 28.59 13.44 -11.46
N MET A 36 27.54 12.86 -10.84
CA MET A 36 27.24 11.43 -10.89
C MET A 36 26.19 11.13 -11.94
N THR A 37 26.25 9.93 -12.50
CA THR A 37 25.28 9.48 -13.52
C THR A 37 24.05 8.81 -12.86
N LYS A 38 22.93 8.81 -13.58
CA LYS A 38 21.67 8.17 -13.15
C LYS A 38 21.81 6.68 -12.82
N THR A 39 22.84 6.02 -13.35
CA THR A 39 23.14 4.60 -13.08
C THR A 39 23.48 4.31 -11.62
N ASN A 40 23.74 5.35 -10.81
CA ASN A 40 24.08 5.21 -9.40
C ASN A 40 22.87 5.34 -8.46
N ALA A 41 21.69 5.70 -8.98
CA ALA A 41 20.46 5.73 -8.17
C ALA A 41 19.90 4.31 -8.03
N ARG A 42 19.59 3.91 -6.79
CA ARG A 42 18.89 2.64 -6.60
C ARG A 42 17.47 2.70 -7.14
N PRO A 43 16.93 1.58 -7.64
CA PRO A 43 15.51 1.51 -7.97
C PRO A 43 14.62 1.83 -6.77
N PRO A 44 13.49 2.52 -6.96
CA PRO A 44 12.50 2.69 -5.89
C PRO A 44 11.98 1.33 -5.43
N ARG A 45 11.78 1.18 -4.12
CA ARG A 45 11.21 -0.02 -3.50
C ARG A 45 9.78 0.25 -3.07
N VAL A 46 8.88 -0.60 -3.51
CA VAL A 46 7.45 -0.47 -3.27
C VAL A 46 6.88 -1.76 -2.71
N VAL A 47 6.07 -1.66 -1.69
CA VAL A 47 5.37 -2.81 -1.09
C VAL A 47 3.86 -2.56 -1.14
N ASP A 48 3.12 -3.51 -1.73
CA ASP A 48 1.67 -3.61 -1.70
C ASP A 48 1.28 -4.60 -0.60
N LEU A 49 0.68 -4.10 0.47
CA LEU A 49 0.21 -4.92 1.59
C LEU A 49 -1.28 -5.22 1.41
N CYS A 50 -1.71 -6.44 1.71
CA CYS A 50 -3.05 -6.96 1.40
C CYS A 50 -3.33 -6.93 -0.11
N ALA A 51 -2.42 -7.49 -0.90
CA ALA A 51 -2.37 -7.28 -2.35
C ALA A 51 -3.57 -7.83 -3.13
N GLY A 52 -4.32 -8.79 -2.58
CA GLY A 52 -5.51 -9.37 -3.20
C GLY A 52 -5.22 -9.90 -4.61
N SER A 53 -5.75 -9.23 -5.63
CA SER A 53 -5.47 -9.56 -7.04
C SER A 53 -4.13 -9.03 -7.57
N GLY A 54 -3.40 -8.23 -6.77
CA GLY A 54 -2.16 -7.56 -7.15
C GLY A 54 -2.35 -6.27 -7.94
N ALA A 55 -3.53 -5.66 -7.88
CA ALA A 55 -3.84 -4.51 -8.73
C ALA A 55 -2.95 -3.30 -8.46
N LEU A 56 -2.71 -2.93 -7.19
CA LEU A 56 -1.82 -1.82 -6.81
C LEU A 56 -0.38 -2.11 -7.24
N ALA A 57 0.14 -3.30 -6.92
CA ALA A 57 1.49 -3.72 -7.28
C ALA A 57 1.71 -3.67 -8.80
N LEU A 58 0.77 -4.22 -9.58
CA LEU A 58 0.82 -4.26 -11.03
C LEU A 58 0.72 -2.86 -11.66
N TYR A 59 -0.13 -2.00 -11.10
CA TYR A 59 -0.24 -0.61 -11.56
C TYR A 59 1.10 0.11 -11.40
N VAL A 60 1.73 -0.01 -10.23
CA VAL A 60 3.06 0.58 -9.98
C VAL A 60 4.11 0.00 -10.92
N ALA A 61 4.19 -1.33 -11.05
CA ALA A 61 5.16 -2.00 -11.92
C ALA A 61 4.97 -1.63 -13.41
N HIS A 62 3.76 -1.28 -13.81
CA HIS A 62 3.47 -0.82 -15.17
C HIS A 62 3.96 0.60 -15.41
N TYR A 63 3.63 1.55 -14.53
CA TYR A 63 3.92 2.98 -14.73
C TYR A 63 5.29 3.43 -14.23
N VAL A 64 5.96 2.58 -13.41
CA VAL A 64 7.32 2.80 -12.88
C VAL A 64 8.14 1.51 -13.07
N PRO A 65 8.47 1.14 -14.33
CA PRO A 65 9.04 -0.18 -14.64
C PRO A 65 10.42 -0.44 -14.03
N GLN A 66 11.10 0.59 -13.53
CA GLN A 66 12.35 0.46 -12.80
C GLN A 66 12.16 0.17 -11.29
N ALA A 67 10.92 0.26 -10.76
CA ALA A 67 10.66 -0.04 -9.36
C ALA A 67 10.83 -1.53 -9.06
N GLN A 68 11.37 -1.83 -7.88
CA GLN A 68 11.29 -3.15 -7.28
C GLN A 68 9.99 -3.21 -6.47
N VAL A 69 9.11 -4.14 -6.83
CA VAL A 69 7.76 -4.21 -6.26
C VAL A 69 7.55 -5.57 -5.57
N TRP A 70 7.08 -5.53 -4.34
CA TRP A 70 6.65 -6.69 -3.55
C TRP A 70 5.16 -6.61 -3.30
N ALA A 71 4.48 -7.74 -3.37
CA ALA A 71 3.07 -7.89 -3.06
C ALA A 71 2.91 -8.94 -1.96
N VAL A 72 2.38 -8.53 -0.81
CA VAL A 72 2.16 -9.38 0.36
C VAL A 72 0.68 -9.72 0.45
N GLU A 73 0.38 -11.01 0.52
CA GLU A 73 -0.98 -11.51 0.60
C GLU A 73 -1.04 -12.72 1.54
N LEU A 74 -2.04 -12.76 2.41
CA LEU A 74 -2.21 -13.83 3.39
C LEU A 74 -2.86 -15.06 2.76
N ALA A 75 -3.92 -14.85 1.97
CA ALA A 75 -4.77 -15.90 1.45
C ALA A 75 -4.17 -16.58 0.20
N ASP A 76 -3.99 -17.90 0.26
CA ASP A 76 -3.49 -18.73 -0.85
C ASP A 76 -4.28 -18.52 -2.15
N ALA A 77 -5.60 -18.45 -2.02
CA ALA A 77 -6.50 -18.28 -3.17
C ALA A 77 -6.24 -16.93 -3.87
N ALA A 78 -6.13 -15.84 -3.11
CA ALA A 78 -5.84 -14.51 -3.65
C ALA A 78 -4.44 -14.45 -4.25
N LEU A 79 -3.43 -15.02 -3.57
CA LEU A 79 -2.05 -15.08 -4.07
C LEU A 79 -1.96 -15.84 -5.40
N ALA A 80 -2.78 -16.89 -5.59
CA ALA A 80 -2.86 -17.60 -6.87
C ALA A 80 -3.42 -16.71 -8.01
N TYR A 81 -4.36 -15.82 -7.71
CA TYR A 81 -4.84 -14.81 -8.67
C TYR A 81 -3.77 -13.78 -8.97
N THR A 82 -3.10 -13.25 -7.96
CA THR A 82 -1.99 -12.31 -8.12
C THR A 82 -0.91 -12.90 -9.04
N ARG A 83 -0.51 -14.15 -8.79
CA ARG A 83 0.50 -14.86 -9.62
C ARG A 83 0.08 -14.94 -11.09
N ARG A 84 -1.19 -15.26 -11.38
CA ARG A 84 -1.71 -15.31 -12.75
C ARG A 84 -1.72 -13.92 -13.40
N ASN A 85 -2.09 -12.89 -12.65
CA ASN A 85 -2.11 -11.52 -13.14
C ASN A 85 -0.69 -11.00 -13.43
N VAL A 86 0.26 -11.25 -12.55
CA VAL A 86 1.68 -10.91 -12.74
C VAL A 86 2.24 -11.55 -14.01
N ALA A 87 1.99 -12.86 -14.20
CA ALA A 87 2.41 -13.57 -15.41
C ALA A 87 1.73 -13.03 -16.68
N ARG A 88 0.42 -12.72 -16.61
CA ARG A 88 -0.34 -12.17 -17.74
C ARG A 88 0.15 -10.81 -18.19
N HIS A 89 0.55 -9.96 -17.26
CA HIS A 89 0.99 -8.58 -17.54
C HIS A 89 2.51 -8.47 -17.78
N ASP A 90 3.24 -9.58 -17.69
CA ASP A 90 4.69 -9.64 -17.88
C ASP A 90 5.40 -8.54 -17.05
N ARG A 91 5.14 -8.54 -15.74
CA ARG A 91 5.71 -7.59 -14.78
C ARG A 91 6.52 -8.34 -13.72
N ASP A 92 7.59 -7.70 -13.30
CA ASP A 92 8.42 -8.22 -12.20
C ASP A 92 7.85 -7.73 -10.87
N VAL A 93 7.04 -8.58 -10.22
CA VAL A 93 6.49 -8.37 -8.89
C VAL A 93 6.82 -9.58 -8.04
N GLN A 94 7.49 -9.36 -6.92
CA GLN A 94 7.84 -10.41 -5.98
C GLN A 94 6.64 -10.71 -5.08
N LEU A 95 6.14 -11.95 -5.12
CA LEU A 95 4.96 -12.38 -4.39
C LEU A 95 5.37 -13.05 -3.08
N ILE A 96 4.86 -12.53 -1.99
CA ILE A 96 5.13 -13.01 -0.63
C ILE A 96 3.81 -13.44 0.00
N GLN A 97 3.75 -14.69 0.46
CA GLN A 97 2.68 -15.10 1.36
C GLN A 97 3.06 -14.68 2.77
N GLY A 98 2.22 -13.88 3.41
CA GLY A 98 2.53 -13.39 4.75
C GLY A 98 1.38 -12.61 5.38
N ASP A 99 1.43 -12.52 6.69
CA ASP A 99 0.53 -11.72 7.50
C ASP A 99 1.11 -10.29 7.62
N VAL A 100 0.36 -9.30 7.18
CA VAL A 100 0.77 -7.88 7.23
C VAL A 100 0.80 -7.33 8.65
N THR A 101 0.20 -8.02 9.61
CA THR A 101 0.24 -7.67 11.03
C THR A 101 1.49 -8.21 11.74
N ASP A 102 2.25 -9.12 11.09
CA ASP A 102 3.55 -9.57 11.58
C ASP A 102 4.63 -8.54 11.24
N PRO A 103 5.21 -7.85 12.24
CA PRO A 103 6.22 -6.81 12.01
C PRO A 103 7.53 -7.36 11.39
N TYR A 104 7.71 -8.68 11.33
CA TYR A 104 8.87 -9.31 10.71
C TYR A 104 8.64 -9.68 9.23
N VAL A 105 7.42 -9.52 8.70
CA VAL A 105 7.17 -9.70 7.27
C VAL A 105 8.07 -8.77 6.48
N LEU A 106 8.80 -9.29 5.48
CA LEU A 106 9.78 -8.55 4.70
C LEU A 106 10.86 -7.83 5.56
N SER A 107 11.32 -8.47 6.65
CA SER A 107 12.30 -7.87 7.57
C SER A 107 13.61 -7.43 6.88
N GLU A 108 13.98 -8.08 5.76
CA GLU A 108 15.12 -7.69 4.93
C GLU A 108 14.95 -6.34 4.22
N LEU A 109 13.72 -5.82 4.15
CA LEU A 109 13.41 -4.51 3.57
C LEU A 109 13.26 -3.39 4.60
N HIS A 110 13.36 -3.69 5.90
CA HIS A 110 13.17 -2.68 6.95
C HIS A 110 14.04 -1.44 6.72
N GLY A 111 13.42 -0.27 6.84
CA GLY A 111 14.07 1.03 6.67
C GLY A 111 14.53 1.35 5.24
N THR A 112 14.07 0.59 4.24
CA THR A 112 14.55 0.76 2.85
C THR A 112 13.44 1.03 1.83
N VAL A 113 12.17 0.88 2.20
CA VAL A 113 11.03 1.01 1.31
C VAL A 113 10.69 2.48 1.08
N ASP A 114 10.45 2.87 -0.16
CA ASP A 114 10.10 4.23 -0.54
C ASP A 114 8.59 4.48 -0.47
N LEU A 115 7.79 3.46 -0.77
CA LEU A 115 6.34 3.57 -0.83
C LEU A 115 5.69 2.26 -0.35
N VAL A 116 4.75 2.40 0.57
CA VAL A 116 3.80 1.34 0.93
C VAL A 116 2.41 1.76 0.45
N LEU A 117 1.73 0.88 -0.27
CA LEU A 117 0.32 1.01 -0.64
C LEU A 117 -0.45 -0.14 -0.02
N THR A 118 -1.68 0.10 0.40
CA THR A 118 -2.52 -0.97 0.93
C THR A 118 -4.00 -0.66 0.77
N ASN A 119 -4.75 -1.69 0.39
CA ASN A 119 -6.20 -1.74 0.48
C ASN A 119 -6.56 -2.91 1.40
N PRO A 120 -6.50 -2.73 2.72
CA PRO A 120 -6.75 -3.78 3.70
C PRO A 120 -8.24 -4.07 3.84
N PRO A 121 -8.64 -5.18 4.45
CA PRO A 121 -10.01 -5.37 4.90
C PRO A 121 -10.38 -4.28 5.93
N TYR A 122 -11.45 -3.53 5.67
CA TYR A 122 -11.86 -2.39 6.50
C TYR A 122 -13.36 -2.33 6.78
N VAL A 123 -14.16 -3.27 6.27
CA VAL A 123 -15.61 -3.28 6.53
C VAL A 123 -15.88 -3.79 7.95
N PRO A 124 -16.68 -3.06 8.76
CA PRO A 124 -17.08 -3.55 10.08
C PRO A 124 -17.95 -4.80 10.00
N GLU A 125 -17.78 -5.72 10.93
CA GLU A 125 -18.65 -6.90 11.07
C GLU A 125 -20.02 -6.49 11.65
N THR A 126 -20.96 -6.15 10.78
CA THR A 126 -22.33 -5.80 11.17
C THR A 126 -23.33 -6.70 10.44
N PRO A 127 -24.51 -7.02 11.04
CA PRO A 127 -25.49 -7.93 10.42
C PRO A 127 -26.26 -7.34 9.24
N ASP A 128 -26.18 -6.03 9.00
CA ASP A 128 -27.03 -5.30 8.06
C ASP A 128 -26.27 -4.77 6.83
N LEU A 129 -25.29 -5.51 6.34
CA LEU A 129 -24.54 -5.13 5.14
C LEU A 129 -25.27 -5.55 3.86
N ASP A 130 -24.97 -4.86 2.75
CA ASP A 130 -25.46 -5.21 1.43
C ASP A 130 -25.09 -6.67 1.09
N PRO A 131 -26.02 -7.49 0.58
CA PRO A 131 -25.75 -8.88 0.19
C PRO A 131 -24.55 -9.06 -0.76
N GLU A 132 -24.20 -8.06 -1.54
CA GLU A 132 -23.02 -8.10 -2.42
C GLU A 132 -21.71 -8.20 -1.64
N VAL A 133 -21.63 -7.61 -0.45
CA VAL A 133 -20.45 -7.64 0.41
C VAL A 133 -20.09 -9.06 0.86
N TYR A 134 -21.12 -9.91 1.05
CA TYR A 134 -20.94 -11.31 1.46
C TYR A 134 -20.54 -12.25 0.30
N GLN A 135 -20.43 -11.76 -0.92
CA GLN A 135 -19.95 -12.55 -2.06
C GLN A 135 -18.43 -12.59 -2.16
N ASP A 136 -17.75 -11.59 -1.57
CA ASP A 136 -16.31 -11.55 -1.48
C ASP A 136 -15.78 -12.42 -0.32
N PRO A 137 -14.53 -12.89 -0.35
CA PRO A 137 -13.94 -13.64 0.75
C PRO A 137 -13.96 -12.82 2.05
N HIS A 138 -14.44 -13.42 3.13
CA HIS A 138 -14.60 -12.75 4.43
C HIS A 138 -13.32 -12.05 4.89
N GLU A 139 -12.19 -12.76 4.82
CA GLU A 139 -10.87 -12.25 5.21
C GLU A 139 -10.37 -11.08 4.34
N ALA A 140 -10.93 -10.90 3.15
CA ALA A 140 -10.57 -9.79 2.26
C ALA A 140 -11.43 -8.53 2.47
N VAL A 141 -12.52 -8.64 3.21
CA VAL A 141 -13.52 -7.58 3.37
C VAL A 141 -13.57 -7.06 4.79
N PHE A 142 -13.65 -7.98 5.78
CA PHE A 142 -13.94 -7.59 7.15
C PHE A 142 -12.68 -7.25 7.95
N GLY A 143 -12.64 -6.02 8.46
CA GLY A 143 -11.56 -5.47 9.28
C GLY A 143 -11.83 -5.54 10.79
N GLY A 144 -12.65 -6.51 11.22
CA GLY A 144 -13.04 -6.67 12.63
C GLY A 144 -14.28 -5.87 13.02
N ALA A 145 -14.51 -5.73 14.32
CA ALA A 145 -15.74 -5.14 14.87
C ALA A 145 -16.02 -3.70 14.41
N ASN A 146 -14.97 -2.91 14.17
CA ASN A 146 -15.06 -1.50 13.75
C ASN A 146 -14.35 -1.21 12.43
N GLY A 147 -13.88 -2.23 11.72
CA GLY A 147 -13.15 -2.06 10.46
C GLY A 147 -11.70 -1.58 10.61
N MET A 148 -11.21 -1.38 11.84
CA MET A 148 -9.88 -0.82 12.10
C MET A 148 -8.85 -1.83 12.60
N GLU A 149 -9.24 -3.07 12.88
CA GLU A 149 -8.36 -4.03 13.56
C GLU A 149 -7.12 -4.33 12.70
N THR A 150 -7.32 -4.68 11.44
CA THR A 150 -6.21 -4.95 10.51
C THR A 150 -5.38 -3.69 10.27
N ILE A 151 -6.02 -2.54 10.02
CA ILE A 151 -5.32 -1.27 9.78
C ILE A 151 -4.44 -0.91 10.96
N THR A 152 -4.96 -0.97 12.19
CA THR A 152 -4.20 -0.65 13.40
C THR A 152 -3.04 -1.62 13.61
N ALA A 153 -3.28 -2.92 13.43
CA ALA A 153 -2.27 -3.95 13.65
C ALA A 153 -1.12 -3.92 12.62
N MET A 154 -1.35 -3.42 11.40
CA MET A 154 -0.31 -3.34 10.37
C MET A 154 0.56 -2.08 10.42
N ILE A 155 0.19 -1.05 11.20
CA ILE A 155 0.98 0.19 11.29
C ILE A 155 2.42 -0.05 11.72
N PRO A 156 2.75 -0.89 12.72
CA PRO A 156 4.13 -1.20 13.06
C PRO A 156 4.93 -1.80 11.89
N THR A 157 4.30 -2.65 11.09
CA THR A 157 4.91 -3.22 9.88
C THR A 157 5.22 -2.15 8.85
N ILE A 158 4.27 -1.25 8.59
CA ILE A 158 4.47 -0.11 7.68
C ILE A 158 5.62 0.78 8.17
N ALA A 159 5.63 1.09 9.48
CA ALA A 159 6.67 1.91 10.09
C ALA A 159 8.06 1.28 9.99
N ALA A 160 8.15 -0.04 10.15
CA ALA A 160 9.41 -0.79 10.03
C ALA A 160 9.93 -0.81 8.58
N LEU A 161 9.06 -0.99 7.61
CA LEU A 161 9.41 -1.07 6.18
C LEU A 161 9.93 0.27 5.64
N LEU A 162 9.25 1.37 5.96
CA LEU A 162 9.52 2.67 5.35
C LEU A 162 10.86 3.26 5.79
N ARG A 163 11.63 3.75 4.82
CA ARG A 163 12.77 4.62 5.10
C ARG A 163 12.30 6.01 5.56
N PRO A 164 13.14 6.81 6.21
CA PRO A 164 12.86 8.23 6.42
C PRO A 164 12.51 8.93 5.10
N GLY A 165 11.41 9.69 5.08
CA GLY A 165 10.85 10.32 3.89
C GLY A 165 10.12 9.38 2.92
N GLY A 166 10.03 8.08 3.23
CA GLY A 166 9.15 7.14 2.52
C GLY A 166 7.69 7.41 2.87
N LYS A 167 6.78 7.02 1.98
CA LYS A 167 5.35 7.33 2.12
C LYS A 167 4.49 6.08 2.20
N VAL A 168 3.36 6.23 2.87
CA VAL A 168 2.29 5.23 2.88
C VAL A 168 0.99 5.83 2.37
N GLY A 169 0.19 5.02 1.69
CA GLY A 169 -1.21 5.32 1.38
C GLY A 169 -2.08 4.13 1.76
N ILE A 170 -3.11 4.39 2.54
CA ILE A 170 -4.02 3.38 3.13
C ILE A 170 -5.43 3.69 2.66
N GLU A 171 -6.07 2.74 1.97
CA GLU A 171 -7.52 2.79 1.70
C GLU A 171 -8.29 2.40 2.95
N HIS A 172 -9.44 3.03 3.17
CA HIS A 172 -10.28 2.81 4.35
C HIS A 172 -11.76 3.08 4.03
N ASP A 173 -12.66 2.72 4.95
CA ASP A 173 -14.07 3.04 4.88
C ASP A 173 -14.33 4.55 4.98
N ASP A 174 -15.42 5.03 4.36
CA ASP A 174 -15.81 6.46 4.30
C ASP A 174 -15.83 7.11 5.68
N ASP A 175 -16.25 6.38 6.71
CA ASP A 175 -16.45 6.86 8.06
C ASP A 175 -15.22 6.72 8.98
N THR A 176 -14.14 6.05 8.52
CA THR A 176 -12.99 5.71 9.38
C THR A 176 -11.76 6.58 9.16
N SER A 177 -11.83 7.61 8.32
CA SER A 177 -10.69 8.46 7.97
C SER A 177 -9.97 9.05 9.20
N GLU A 178 -10.70 9.56 10.19
CA GLU A 178 -10.09 10.13 11.41
C GLU A 178 -9.42 9.04 12.25
N LEU A 179 -10.03 7.87 12.38
CA LEU A 179 -9.44 6.74 13.12
C LEU A 179 -8.12 6.26 12.53
N VAL A 180 -8.01 6.23 11.19
CA VAL A 180 -6.74 5.90 10.50
C VAL A 180 -5.68 6.95 10.78
N GLN A 181 -6.04 8.23 10.74
CA GLN A 181 -5.13 9.33 11.05
C GLN A 181 -4.67 9.27 12.52
N GLU A 182 -5.58 9.00 13.46
CA GLU A 182 -5.27 8.83 14.88
C GLU A 182 -4.31 7.67 15.12
N ALA A 183 -4.53 6.53 14.47
CA ALA A 183 -3.66 5.37 14.57
C ALA A 183 -2.23 5.67 14.06
N LEU A 184 -2.09 6.41 12.95
CA LEU A 184 -0.79 6.86 12.44
C LEU A 184 -0.13 7.88 13.38
N ARG A 185 -0.89 8.81 13.98
CA ARG A 185 -0.37 9.76 14.99
C ARG A 185 0.12 9.04 16.25
N ALA A 186 -0.60 8.00 16.67
CA ALA A 186 -0.27 7.23 17.87
C ALA A 186 1.05 6.46 17.74
N ASP A 187 1.46 6.04 16.55
CA ASP A 187 2.79 5.47 16.30
C ASP A 187 3.92 6.49 16.59
N GLY A 188 3.66 7.78 16.37
CA GLY A 188 4.60 8.86 16.64
C GLY A 188 5.72 9.02 15.60
N GLY A 189 5.86 8.11 14.65
CA GLY A 189 6.90 8.14 13.62
C GLY A 189 6.42 8.64 12.25
N PHE A 190 5.15 9.04 12.14
CA PHE A 190 4.59 9.56 10.89
C PHE A 190 4.34 11.07 10.95
N THR A 191 4.58 11.73 9.83
CA THR A 191 4.34 13.16 9.60
C THR A 191 3.53 13.34 8.32
N HIS A 192 3.08 14.57 8.02
CA HIS A 192 2.31 14.87 6.80
C HIS A 192 1.15 13.88 6.60
N ILE A 193 0.39 13.65 7.69
CA ILE A 193 -0.80 12.78 7.67
C ILE A 193 -1.92 13.57 7.01
N GLU A 194 -2.35 13.14 5.83
CA GLU A 194 -3.30 13.87 4.98
C GLU A 194 -4.39 12.94 4.47
N VAL A 195 -5.58 13.48 4.30
CA VAL A 195 -6.70 12.79 3.65
C VAL A 195 -6.59 12.96 2.14
N LEU A 196 -6.63 11.85 1.41
CA LEU A 196 -6.76 11.84 -0.04
C LEU A 196 -8.19 11.41 -0.40
N LYS A 197 -8.83 12.20 -1.25
CA LYS A 197 -10.20 11.95 -1.71
C LYS A 197 -10.20 11.22 -3.04
N ASP A 198 -11.21 10.38 -3.23
CA ASP A 198 -11.52 9.78 -4.52
C ASP A 198 -12.07 10.81 -5.53
N LEU A 199 -12.38 10.35 -6.74
CA LEU A 199 -12.90 11.22 -7.80
C LEU A 199 -14.30 11.76 -7.53
N THR A 200 -15.03 11.18 -6.58
CA THR A 200 -16.36 11.66 -6.13
C THR A 200 -16.25 12.72 -5.02
N GLY A 201 -15.05 12.92 -4.47
CA GLY A 201 -14.79 13.82 -3.35
C GLY A 201 -14.93 13.16 -1.98
N THR A 202 -15.12 11.84 -1.92
CA THR A 202 -15.22 11.08 -0.68
C THR A 202 -13.81 10.84 -0.11
N ALA A 203 -13.66 11.00 1.21
CA ALA A 203 -12.46 10.69 1.95
C ALA A 203 -12.28 9.16 2.00
N ARG A 204 -11.44 8.63 1.13
CA ARG A 204 -11.27 7.18 0.95
C ARG A 204 -9.87 6.68 1.29
N PHE A 205 -8.93 7.60 1.41
CA PHE A 205 -7.53 7.24 1.67
C PHE A 205 -6.91 8.20 2.68
N VAL A 206 -6.00 7.66 3.49
CA VAL A 206 -5.08 8.47 4.31
C VAL A 206 -3.67 8.22 3.82
N THR A 207 -2.91 9.29 3.66
CA THR A 207 -1.50 9.25 3.28
C THR A 207 -0.65 9.81 4.41
N ALA A 208 0.58 9.30 4.55
CA ALA A 208 1.53 9.82 5.53
C ALA A 208 2.98 9.64 5.04
N GLU A 209 3.90 10.34 5.70
CA GLU A 209 5.34 10.25 5.45
C GLU A 209 6.06 9.76 6.70
N ARG A 210 7.01 8.84 6.56
CA ARG A 210 7.88 8.39 7.64
C ARG A 210 8.83 9.52 8.04
N GLY A 211 8.73 9.98 9.27
CA GLY A 211 9.58 11.03 9.80
C GLY A 211 11.05 10.62 9.90
N VAL A 212 11.93 11.61 10.00
CA VAL A 212 13.34 11.41 10.38
C VAL A 212 13.38 11.30 11.89
N GLN A 213 13.76 10.15 12.42
CA GLN A 213 14.02 9.99 13.85
C GLN A 213 15.40 10.54 14.21
#